data_431261a1efb38b87d0b7eb5eda049cd0
#
_entry.id   431261a1efb38b87d0b7eb5eda049cd0
#
_cell.length_a   1.000
_cell.length_b   1.000
_cell.length_c   1.000
_cell.angle_alpha   90.00
_cell.angle_beta   90.00
_cell.angle_gamma   90.00
#
_symmetry.space_group_name_H-M   'P 1'
#
loop_
_entity.id
_entity.type
_entity.pdbx_description
1 polymer ?
#
loop_
_entity_poly.entity_id
_entity_poly.type
_entity_poly.pdbx_seq_one_letter_code
_entity_poly.pdbx_strand_id
1 'polypeptide(L)'
;IVKGDVLGSVTSVVDSLKLIDTGGEITLNIVHTGVGDISENDVYMAAGGNTVIYGFNVNAPINISKMAARDGVPVRLYKVIYELIDDAKHEMENLLDAEIIEEDKGEMKVLGVFRTEKTSIIAGGEMLKGDVRPEYLVRVVHDKKYLGEAEVTSVQKEKMDVKELVAGETGGLALKTSSKIDLQINDRLVFFTRETKKRTL
;
A
#
# COMPACT_ATOMS: atom_id res chain seq x y z
N ILE A 1 7.58 23.62 7.00
CA ILE A 1 7.94 24.86 7.69
C ILE A 1 8.05 24.58 9.18
N VAL A 2 9.10 25.06 9.85
CA VAL A 2 9.30 24.85 11.30
C VAL A 2 9.31 26.21 12.01
N LYS A 3 8.43 26.34 13.02
CA LYS A 3 8.36 27.50 13.91
C LYS A 3 8.62 27.06 15.34
N GLY A 4 9.32 27.87 16.11
CA GLY A 4 9.63 27.59 17.52
C GLY A 4 9.65 28.83 18.37
N ASP A 5 9.59 28.66 19.69
CA ASP A 5 9.60 29.75 20.67
C ASP A 5 10.96 30.49 20.70
N VAL A 6 12.05 29.76 20.51
CA VAL A 6 13.42 30.28 20.46
C VAL A 6 14.24 29.60 19.36
N LEU A 7 15.33 30.24 18.95
CA LEU A 7 16.19 29.72 17.87
C LEU A 7 16.74 28.31 18.18
N GLY A 8 17.11 28.04 19.43
CA GLY A 8 17.60 26.72 19.85
C GLY A 8 16.57 25.62 19.66
N SER A 9 15.30 25.89 19.96
CA SER A 9 14.20 24.94 19.74
C SER A 9 14.00 24.66 18.24
N VAL A 10 14.03 25.70 17.41
CA VAL A 10 13.91 25.55 15.94
C VAL A 10 15.05 24.69 15.40
N THR A 11 16.30 24.98 15.81
CA THR A 11 17.49 24.22 15.37
C THR A 11 17.36 22.76 15.79
N SER A 12 17.00 22.49 17.07
CA SER A 12 16.84 21.11 17.56
C SER A 12 15.77 20.31 16.81
N VAL A 13 14.63 20.94 16.50
CA VAL A 13 13.58 20.29 15.69
C VAL A 13 14.08 20.00 14.26
N VAL A 14 14.71 20.98 13.63
CA VAL A 14 15.24 20.84 12.25
C VAL A 14 16.28 19.72 12.18
N ASP A 15 17.22 19.69 13.13
CA ASP A 15 18.27 18.67 13.16
C ASP A 15 17.67 17.28 13.40
N SER A 16 16.70 17.17 14.30
CA SER A 16 16.00 15.91 14.55
C SER A 16 15.20 15.42 13.33
N LEU A 17 14.52 16.32 12.62
CA LEU A 17 13.79 15.98 11.40
C LEU A 17 14.72 15.50 10.29
N LYS A 18 15.91 16.12 10.15
CA LYS A 18 16.91 15.70 9.16
C LYS A 18 17.57 14.34 9.46
N LEU A 19 17.50 13.88 10.71
CA LEU A 19 18.01 12.56 11.11
C LEU A 19 17.02 11.41 10.84
N ILE A 20 15.80 11.72 10.39
CA ILE A 20 14.85 10.68 10.00
C ILE A 20 15.40 9.97 8.77
N ASP A 21 15.63 8.66 8.90
CA ASP A 21 16.04 7.83 7.76
C ASP A 21 14.82 7.53 6.89
N THR A 22 14.86 8.01 5.67
CA THR A 22 13.80 7.81 4.67
C THR A 22 14.11 6.70 3.68
N GLY A 23 15.22 5.96 3.87
CA GLY A 23 15.67 4.95 2.90
C GLY A 23 15.98 5.51 1.51
N GLY A 24 16.05 6.84 1.38
CA GLY A 24 16.30 7.54 0.10
C GLY A 24 15.08 7.64 -0.83
N GLU A 25 13.92 7.16 -0.42
CA GLU A 25 12.69 7.17 -1.24
C GLU A 25 11.93 8.49 -1.11
N ILE A 26 12.04 9.16 0.03
CA ILE A 26 11.42 10.45 0.32
C ILE A 26 12.49 11.46 0.69
N THR A 27 12.35 12.69 0.23
CA THR A 27 13.24 13.79 0.62
C THR A 27 12.46 14.79 1.47
N LEU A 28 12.92 15.01 2.70
CA LEU A 28 12.42 16.06 3.56
C LEU A 28 13.04 17.40 3.15
N ASN A 29 12.20 18.33 2.72
CA ASN A 29 12.62 19.68 2.38
C ASN A 29 12.07 20.69 3.39
N ILE A 30 12.95 21.40 4.11
CA ILE A 30 12.57 22.46 5.05
C ILE A 30 12.57 23.78 4.29
N VAL A 31 11.35 24.22 3.92
CA VAL A 31 11.12 25.42 3.10
C VAL A 31 11.46 26.70 3.87
N HIS A 32 11.07 26.77 5.14
CA HIS A 32 11.28 27.95 6.00
C HIS A 32 11.40 27.56 7.46
N THR A 33 12.16 28.37 8.21
CA THR A 33 12.27 28.27 9.66
C THR A 33 12.14 29.66 10.28
N GLY A 34 11.51 29.75 11.46
CA GLY A 34 11.36 31.04 12.13
C GLY A 34 11.06 30.92 13.62
N VAL A 35 11.29 32.01 14.34
CA VAL A 35 10.98 32.13 15.76
C VAL A 35 9.68 32.90 15.94
N GLY A 36 8.87 32.48 16.90
CA GLY A 36 7.58 33.07 17.25
C GLY A 36 6.37 32.33 16.66
N ASP A 37 5.19 32.85 16.92
CA ASP A 37 3.92 32.27 16.50
C ASP A 37 3.79 32.16 14.97
N ILE A 38 2.91 31.28 14.55
CA ILE A 38 2.62 31.07 13.13
C ILE A 38 1.96 32.33 12.55
N SER A 39 2.47 32.78 11.41
CA SER A 39 2.07 34.01 10.73
C SER A 39 1.35 33.76 9.41
N GLU A 40 0.71 34.76 8.84
CA GLU A 40 0.11 34.70 7.50
C GLU A 40 1.13 34.33 6.43
N ASN A 41 2.36 34.84 6.54
CA ASN A 41 3.42 34.59 5.58
C ASN A 41 3.83 33.10 5.59
N ASP A 42 3.82 32.42 6.76
CA ASP A 42 4.09 30.99 6.85
C ASP A 42 3.02 30.19 6.10
N VAL A 43 1.74 30.58 6.23
CA VAL A 43 0.63 29.95 5.51
C VAL A 43 0.74 30.20 4.01
N TYR A 44 1.06 31.42 3.56
CA TYR A 44 1.28 31.70 2.14
C TYR A 44 2.43 30.91 1.53
N MET A 45 3.53 30.76 2.26
CA MET A 45 4.65 29.93 1.80
C MET A 45 4.34 28.45 1.74
N ALA A 46 3.43 27.97 2.59
CA ALA A 46 3.00 26.58 2.59
C ALA A 46 1.91 26.29 1.53
N ALA A 47 1.12 27.31 1.16
CA ALA A 47 0.06 27.19 0.19
C ALA A 47 0.62 26.93 -1.22
N GLY A 48 0.23 25.82 -1.84
CA GLY A 48 0.66 25.46 -3.19
C GLY A 48 1.62 24.27 -3.29
N GLY A 49 1.92 23.60 -2.16
CA GLY A 49 2.68 22.36 -2.12
C GLY A 49 2.20 21.43 -1.01
N ASN A 50 2.72 20.22 -0.97
CA ASN A 50 2.53 19.29 0.16
C ASN A 50 3.36 19.76 1.37
N THR A 51 3.06 20.94 1.90
CA THR A 51 3.84 21.54 2.98
C THR A 51 3.04 21.57 4.26
N VAL A 52 3.63 21.02 5.33
CA VAL A 52 3.09 21.07 6.70
C VAL A 52 3.80 22.14 7.50
N ILE A 53 3.07 22.89 8.33
CA ILE A 53 3.64 23.83 9.26
C ILE A 53 3.69 23.19 10.65
N TYR A 54 4.89 22.99 11.18
CA TYR A 54 5.14 22.50 12.52
C TYR A 54 5.49 23.63 13.46
N GLY A 55 4.71 23.81 14.51
CA GLY A 55 4.96 24.76 15.57
C GLY A 55 5.39 24.04 16.87
N PHE A 56 6.56 24.35 17.38
CA PHE A 56 7.08 23.83 18.63
C PHE A 56 7.06 24.91 19.74
N ASN A 57 6.27 24.71 20.79
CA ASN A 57 6.05 25.66 21.87
C ASN A 57 5.54 27.06 21.41
N VAL A 58 4.84 27.14 20.30
CA VAL A 58 4.25 28.35 19.74
C VAL A 58 2.76 28.18 19.50
N ASN A 59 2.06 29.26 19.19
CA ASN A 59 0.64 29.24 18.92
C ASN A 59 0.34 29.60 17.45
N ALA A 60 -0.87 29.26 17.02
CA ALA A 60 -1.45 29.74 15.79
C ALA A 60 -2.68 30.61 16.14
N PRO A 61 -2.65 31.92 15.91
CA PRO A 61 -3.81 32.78 16.11
C PRO A 61 -5.05 32.28 15.34
N ILE A 62 -6.24 32.51 15.87
CA ILE A 62 -7.49 31.96 15.31
C ILE A 62 -7.70 32.39 13.84
N ASN A 63 -7.36 33.61 13.48
CA ASN A 63 -7.42 34.10 12.09
C ASN A 63 -6.47 33.30 11.18
N ILE A 64 -5.26 33.01 11.64
CA ILE A 64 -4.25 32.24 10.90
C ILE A 64 -4.67 30.78 10.75
N SER A 65 -5.20 30.15 11.82
CA SER A 65 -5.74 28.80 11.76
C SER A 65 -6.91 28.67 10.77
N LYS A 66 -7.79 29.66 10.71
CA LYS A 66 -8.88 29.70 9.73
C LYS A 66 -8.37 29.88 8.30
N MET A 67 -7.36 30.72 8.11
CA MET A 67 -6.71 30.93 6.81
C MET A 67 -6.03 29.64 6.32
N ALA A 68 -5.25 28.99 7.19
CA ALA A 68 -4.60 27.72 6.88
C ALA A 68 -5.61 26.63 6.50
N ALA A 69 -6.72 26.52 7.24
CA ALA A 69 -7.79 25.56 6.94
C ALA A 69 -8.47 25.86 5.59
N ARG A 70 -8.71 27.14 5.25
CA ARG A 70 -9.27 27.55 3.95
C ARG A 70 -8.33 27.19 2.80
N ASP A 71 -7.04 27.39 2.99
CA ASP A 71 -6.01 27.21 1.97
C ASP A 71 -5.45 25.75 1.95
N GLY A 72 -6.02 24.86 2.77
CA GLY A 72 -5.67 23.43 2.84
C GLY A 72 -4.28 23.17 3.41
N VAL A 73 -3.72 24.11 4.20
CA VAL A 73 -2.39 23.99 4.81
C VAL A 73 -2.51 23.36 6.20
N PRO A 74 -1.92 22.16 6.43
CA PRO A 74 -1.88 21.54 7.75
C PRO A 74 -0.99 22.35 8.70
N VAL A 75 -1.55 22.76 9.85
CA VAL A 75 -0.82 23.41 10.94
C VAL A 75 -0.89 22.52 12.15
N ARG A 76 0.26 22.10 12.66
CA ARG A 76 0.39 21.16 13.77
C ARG A 76 1.27 21.75 14.87
N LEU A 77 0.76 21.77 16.09
CA LEU A 77 1.40 22.42 17.22
C LEU A 77 1.77 21.36 18.28
N TYR A 78 3.01 21.37 18.71
CA TYR A 78 3.55 20.42 19.67
C TYR A 78 4.30 21.13 20.81
N LYS A 79 4.28 20.50 21.98
CA LYS A 79 5.06 20.89 23.14
C LYS A 79 6.15 19.87 23.48
N VAL A 80 6.05 18.68 22.89
CA VAL A 80 7.00 17.58 23.07
C VAL A 80 7.64 17.28 21.71
N ILE A 81 8.96 17.34 21.64
CA ILE A 81 9.70 17.18 20.37
C ILE A 81 9.51 15.80 19.75
N TYR A 82 9.41 14.75 20.57
CA TYR A 82 9.20 13.40 20.06
C TYR A 82 7.86 13.23 19.36
N GLU A 83 6.79 13.84 19.87
CA GLU A 83 5.48 13.81 19.23
C GLU A 83 5.50 14.49 17.85
N LEU A 84 6.24 15.60 17.72
CA LEU A 84 6.43 16.31 16.45
C LEU A 84 7.19 15.44 15.45
N ILE A 85 8.26 14.76 15.88
CA ILE A 85 9.08 13.89 15.05
C ILE A 85 8.27 12.66 14.59
N ASP A 86 7.52 12.05 15.50
CA ASP A 86 6.69 10.88 15.20
C ASP A 86 5.58 11.24 14.20
N ASP A 87 4.95 12.41 14.37
CA ASP A 87 3.95 12.89 13.40
C ASP A 87 4.58 13.17 12.02
N ALA A 88 5.77 13.78 11.98
CA ALA A 88 6.47 13.99 10.72
C ALA A 88 6.84 12.68 10.02
N LYS A 89 7.24 11.64 10.78
CA LYS A 89 7.46 10.30 10.24
C LYS A 89 6.18 9.72 9.65
N HIS A 90 5.07 9.80 10.36
CA HIS A 90 3.79 9.32 9.85
C HIS A 90 3.33 10.04 8.58
N GLU A 91 3.56 11.34 8.47
CA GLU A 91 3.29 12.07 7.23
C GLU A 91 4.15 11.57 6.07
N MET A 92 5.43 11.31 6.32
CA MET A 92 6.32 10.72 5.31
C MET A 92 5.92 9.30 4.94
N GLU A 93 5.57 8.44 5.93
CA GLU A 93 5.09 7.09 5.69
C GLU A 93 3.82 7.05 4.83
N ASN A 94 2.93 8.04 4.98
CA ASN A 94 1.71 8.16 4.16
C ASN A 94 2.01 8.52 2.70
N LEU A 95 3.20 9.04 2.40
CA LEU A 95 3.67 9.33 1.04
C LEU A 95 4.37 8.13 0.39
N LEU A 96 4.75 7.11 1.16
CA LEU A 96 5.32 5.88 0.62
C LEU A 96 4.26 5.07 -0.10
N ASP A 97 4.61 4.56 -1.27
CA ASP A 97 3.79 3.58 -1.94
C ASP A 97 3.69 2.32 -1.07
N ALA A 98 2.48 1.79 -0.97
CA ALA A 98 2.26 0.57 -0.22
C ALA A 98 3.04 -0.59 -0.82
N GLU A 99 3.71 -1.37 0.01
CA GLU A 99 4.40 -2.57 -0.42
C GLU A 99 3.38 -3.67 -0.74
N ILE A 100 3.48 -4.22 -1.95
CA ILE A 100 2.69 -5.36 -2.39
C ILE A 100 3.50 -6.61 -2.07
N ILE A 101 3.04 -7.36 -1.08
CA ILE A 101 3.63 -8.65 -0.70
C ILE A 101 2.81 -9.74 -1.37
N GLU A 102 3.46 -10.54 -2.19
CA GLU A 102 2.87 -11.73 -2.80
C GLU A 102 3.49 -12.98 -2.19
N GLU A 103 2.64 -13.92 -1.77
CA GLU A 103 3.05 -15.18 -1.18
C GLU A 103 2.45 -16.32 -2.00
N ASP A 104 3.30 -17.15 -2.60
CA ASP A 104 2.89 -18.34 -3.33
C ASP A 104 2.31 -19.37 -2.36
N LYS A 105 1.08 -19.85 -2.62
CA LYS A 105 0.33 -20.80 -1.78
C LYS A 105 0.29 -22.20 -2.36
N GLY A 106 0.28 -22.32 -3.67
CA GLY A 106 0.20 -23.65 -4.29
C GLY A 106 0.35 -23.64 -5.80
N GLU A 107 0.37 -24.82 -6.38
CA GLU A 107 0.46 -25.03 -7.82
C GLU A 107 -0.43 -26.19 -8.25
N MET A 108 -1.21 -25.98 -9.30
CA MET A 108 -2.07 -26.99 -9.91
C MET A 108 -1.70 -27.18 -11.37
N LYS A 109 -1.73 -28.44 -11.83
CA LYS A 109 -1.65 -28.78 -13.24
C LYS A 109 -3.05 -28.93 -13.82
N VAL A 110 -3.34 -28.24 -14.91
CA VAL A 110 -4.63 -28.31 -15.59
C VAL A 110 -4.76 -29.64 -16.32
N LEU A 111 -5.79 -30.42 -15.99
CA LEU A 111 -6.13 -31.69 -16.65
C LEU A 111 -7.29 -31.53 -17.63
N GLY A 112 -8.12 -30.52 -17.46
CA GLY A 112 -9.24 -30.24 -18.38
C GLY A 112 -9.74 -28.83 -18.24
N VAL A 113 -10.19 -28.25 -19.35
CA VAL A 113 -10.86 -26.95 -19.41
C VAL A 113 -12.29 -27.18 -19.85
N PHE A 114 -13.25 -26.86 -19.01
CA PHE A 114 -14.66 -27.15 -19.25
C PHE A 114 -15.43 -25.98 -19.85
N ARG A 115 -15.03 -24.75 -19.51
CA ARG A 115 -15.66 -23.52 -19.99
C ARG A 115 -14.67 -22.37 -19.98
N THR A 116 -14.64 -21.62 -21.07
CA THR A 116 -13.85 -20.39 -21.16
C THR A 116 -14.74 -19.29 -21.74
N GLU A 117 -15.00 -18.27 -20.94
CA GLU A 117 -15.71 -17.05 -21.31
C GLU A 117 -14.75 -15.84 -21.19
N LYS A 118 -15.21 -14.65 -21.59
CA LYS A 118 -14.38 -13.43 -21.49
C LYS A 118 -13.90 -13.13 -20.07
N THR A 119 -14.71 -13.45 -19.07
CA THR A 119 -14.46 -13.08 -17.66
C THR A 119 -14.52 -14.26 -16.68
N SER A 120 -14.71 -15.49 -17.20
CA SER A 120 -14.87 -16.69 -16.38
C SER A 120 -14.27 -17.90 -17.05
N ILE A 121 -13.56 -18.71 -16.30
CA ILE A 121 -12.96 -19.97 -16.73
C ILE A 121 -13.33 -21.05 -15.71
N ILE A 122 -13.77 -22.22 -16.19
CA ILE A 122 -13.97 -23.41 -15.37
C ILE A 122 -12.99 -24.46 -15.84
N ALA A 123 -12.09 -24.84 -14.96
CA ALA A 123 -11.05 -25.81 -15.24
C ALA A 123 -10.94 -26.84 -14.11
N GLY A 124 -10.48 -28.03 -14.43
CA GLY A 124 -10.15 -29.06 -13.46
C GLY A 124 -8.67 -29.42 -13.55
N GLY A 125 -8.10 -29.80 -12.43
CA GLY A 125 -6.69 -30.14 -12.37
C GLY A 125 -6.32 -30.92 -11.11
N GLU A 126 -5.04 -31.22 -11.02
CA GLU A 126 -4.41 -31.88 -9.88
C GLU A 126 -3.49 -30.89 -9.16
N MET A 127 -3.66 -30.77 -7.86
CA MET A 127 -2.77 -29.97 -7.03
C MET A 127 -1.40 -30.65 -6.91
N LEU A 128 -0.37 -29.98 -7.40
CA LEU A 128 1.01 -30.50 -7.35
C LEU A 128 1.67 -30.19 -6.01
N LYS A 129 1.41 -29.01 -5.46
CA LYS A 129 1.95 -28.58 -4.15
C LYS A 129 1.07 -27.49 -3.53
N GLY A 130 1.16 -27.35 -2.20
CA GLY A 130 0.44 -26.34 -1.43
C GLY A 130 -1.06 -26.58 -1.38
N ASP A 131 -1.81 -25.50 -1.31
CA ASP A 131 -3.27 -25.48 -1.26
C ASP A 131 -3.87 -24.41 -2.18
N VAL A 132 -5.16 -24.54 -2.47
CA VAL A 132 -5.96 -23.53 -3.13
C VAL A 132 -7.27 -23.31 -2.39
N ARG A 133 -7.64 -22.04 -2.21
CA ARG A 133 -8.89 -21.61 -1.60
C ARG A 133 -9.58 -20.55 -2.46
N PRO A 134 -10.90 -20.36 -2.30
CA PRO A 134 -11.55 -19.18 -2.83
C PRO A 134 -10.85 -17.89 -2.37
N GLU A 135 -10.90 -16.85 -3.20
CA GLU A 135 -10.22 -15.55 -3.01
C GLU A 135 -8.70 -15.54 -3.25
N TYR A 136 -8.07 -16.71 -3.47
CA TYR A 136 -6.69 -16.71 -3.93
C TYR A 136 -6.60 -16.16 -5.35
N LEU A 137 -5.52 -15.47 -5.62
CA LEU A 137 -5.15 -15.08 -6.98
C LEU A 137 -4.39 -16.22 -7.63
N VAL A 138 -4.48 -16.29 -8.96
CA VAL A 138 -3.82 -17.33 -9.73
C VAL A 138 -3.14 -16.75 -10.95
N ARG A 139 -1.87 -17.09 -11.14
CA ARG A 139 -1.12 -16.85 -12.38
C ARG A 139 -1.25 -18.07 -13.28
N VAL A 140 -1.67 -17.83 -14.51
CA VAL A 140 -1.76 -18.86 -15.54
C VAL A 140 -0.45 -18.88 -16.33
N VAL A 141 0.20 -20.04 -16.38
CA VAL A 141 1.50 -20.22 -17.03
C VAL A 141 1.42 -21.35 -18.03
N HIS A 142 1.69 -21.05 -19.30
CA HIS A 142 1.81 -22.00 -20.41
C HIS A 142 3.28 -22.07 -20.87
N ASP A 143 3.90 -23.25 -20.86
CA ASP A 143 5.30 -23.47 -21.27
C ASP A 143 6.28 -22.41 -20.71
N LYS A 144 6.18 -22.11 -19.43
CA LYS A 144 6.94 -21.07 -18.71
C LYS A 144 6.61 -19.63 -19.12
N LYS A 145 5.61 -19.41 -19.97
CA LYS A 145 5.16 -18.10 -20.38
C LYS A 145 3.93 -17.71 -19.56
N TYR A 146 3.98 -16.52 -18.97
CA TYR A 146 2.85 -15.93 -18.26
C TYR A 146 1.75 -15.53 -19.25
N LEU A 147 0.52 -15.99 -19.03
CA LEU A 147 -0.66 -15.68 -19.84
C LEU A 147 -1.56 -14.63 -19.23
N GLY A 148 -1.64 -14.55 -17.92
CA GLY A 148 -2.50 -13.61 -17.21
C GLY A 148 -2.78 -14.01 -15.77
N GLU A 149 -3.54 -13.16 -15.07
CA GLU A 149 -4.01 -13.40 -13.71
C GLU A 149 -5.53 -13.57 -13.67
N ALA A 150 -5.98 -14.38 -12.73
CA ALA A 150 -7.39 -14.57 -12.41
C ALA A 150 -7.57 -14.70 -10.89
N GLU A 151 -8.80 -14.67 -10.43
CA GLU A 151 -9.21 -14.87 -9.03
C GLU A 151 -9.97 -16.17 -8.92
N VAL A 152 -9.67 -16.98 -7.90
CA VAL A 152 -10.39 -18.22 -7.60
C VAL A 152 -11.71 -17.87 -6.93
N THR A 153 -12.82 -18.12 -7.59
CA THR A 153 -14.16 -17.82 -7.05
C THR A 153 -14.81 -19.00 -6.34
N SER A 154 -14.52 -20.22 -6.79
CA SER A 154 -14.96 -21.43 -6.10
C SER A 154 -14.01 -22.59 -6.35
N VAL A 155 -14.01 -23.51 -5.40
CA VAL A 155 -13.21 -24.73 -5.41
C VAL A 155 -14.15 -25.91 -5.21
N GLN A 156 -14.06 -26.94 -6.07
CA GLN A 156 -14.92 -28.11 -6.04
C GLN A 156 -14.13 -29.40 -6.03
N LYS A 157 -14.56 -30.35 -5.24
CA LYS A 157 -14.10 -31.73 -5.25
C LYS A 157 -15.28 -32.67 -5.42
N GLU A 158 -15.23 -33.57 -6.40
CA GLU A 158 -16.34 -34.51 -6.71
C GLU A 158 -17.71 -33.81 -6.91
N LYS A 159 -17.71 -32.61 -7.55
CA LYS A 159 -18.88 -31.75 -7.80
C LYS A 159 -19.49 -31.11 -6.55
N MET A 160 -18.83 -31.17 -5.41
CA MET A 160 -19.24 -30.47 -4.19
C MET A 160 -18.29 -29.33 -3.92
N ASP A 161 -18.84 -28.19 -3.49
CA ASP A 161 -18.02 -27.06 -3.08
C ASP A 161 -17.25 -27.41 -1.80
N VAL A 162 -15.96 -27.14 -1.82
CA VAL A 162 -15.06 -27.35 -0.70
C VAL A 162 -14.34 -26.08 -0.33
N LYS A 163 -13.87 -25.98 0.90
CA LYS A 163 -13.14 -24.81 1.36
C LYS A 163 -11.73 -24.69 0.78
N GLU A 164 -11.11 -25.85 0.50
CA GLU A 164 -9.75 -25.93 -0.03
C GLU A 164 -9.51 -27.24 -0.76
N LEU A 165 -8.51 -27.24 -1.65
CA LEU A 165 -7.88 -28.47 -2.17
C LEU A 165 -6.39 -28.39 -1.79
N VAL A 166 -5.83 -29.53 -1.41
CA VAL A 166 -4.43 -29.67 -1.00
C VAL A 166 -3.64 -30.54 -1.98
N ALA A 167 -2.33 -30.51 -1.87
CA ALA A 167 -1.42 -31.27 -2.74
C ALA A 167 -1.83 -32.74 -2.86
N GLY A 168 -1.83 -33.28 -4.09
CA GLY A 168 -2.24 -34.65 -4.44
C GLY A 168 -3.75 -34.81 -4.66
N GLU A 169 -4.56 -33.79 -4.44
CA GLU A 169 -5.99 -33.84 -4.72
C GLU A 169 -6.33 -33.33 -6.13
N THR A 170 -7.37 -33.90 -6.71
CA THR A 170 -7.96 -33.43 -7.97
C THR A 170 -9.26 -32.70 -7.70
N GLY A 171 -9.48 -31.60 -8.43
CA GLY A 171 -10.70 -30.82 -8.27
C GLY A 171 -10.95 -29.86 -9.41
N GLY A 172 -12.10 -29.19 -9.34
CA GLY A 172 -12.52 -28.14 -10.27
C GLY A 172 -12.38 -26.76 -9.64
N LEU A 173 -12.03 -25.79 -10.45
CA LEU A 173 -11.92 -24.38 -10.06
C LEU A 173 -12.77 -23.53 -10.99
N ALA A 174 -13.48 -22.58 -10.41
CA ALA A 174 -14.03 -21.46 -11.15
C ALA A 174 -13.11 -20.26 -10.93
N LEU A 175 -12.68 -19.68 -12.03
CA LEU A 175 -11.75 -18.54 -12.07
C LEU A 175 -12.46 -17.34 -12.69
N LYS A 176 -12.27 -16.17 -12.09
CA LYS A 176 -12.71 -14.89 -12.64
C LYS A 176 -11.51 -14.13 -13.17
N THR A 177 -11.58 -13.66 -14.41
CA THR A 177 -10.49 -12.91 -15.05
C THR A 177 -10.98 -11.58 -15.59
N SER A 178 -10.11 -10.59 -15.64
CA SER A 178 -10.37 -9.29 -16.25
C SER A 178 -10.10 -9.26 -17.76
N SER A 179 -9.34 -10.24 -18.27
CA SER A 179 -8.97 -10.37 -19.69
C SER A 179 -9.18 -11.79 -20.18
N LYS A 180 -9.32 -11.97 -21.49
CA LYS A 180 -9.42 -13.32 -22.07
C LYS A 180 -8.08 -14.06 -21.90
N ILE A 181 -8.12 -15.18 -21.19
CA ILE A 181 -6.97 -16.09 -21.03
C ILE A 181 -7.30 -17.38 -21.77
N ASP A 182 -6.40 -17.81 -22.64
CA ASP A 182 -6.52 -19.07 -23.39
C ASP A 182 -5.86 -20.20 -22.60
N LEU A 183 -6.60 -20.72 -21.63
CA LEU A 183 -6.14 -21.81 -20.76
C LEU A 183 -6.17 -23.15 -21.51
N GLN A 184 -5.10 -23.90 -21.44
CA GLN A 184 -4.94 -25.19 -22.11
C GLN A 184 -4.64 -26.33 -21.13
N ILE A 185 -4.84 -27.57 -21.59
CA ILE A 185 -4.47 -28.75 -20.83
C ILE A 185 -2.93 -28.78 -20.67
N ASN A 186 -2.46 -29.17 -19.50
CA ASN A 186 -1.08 -29.14 -19.02
C ASN A 186 -0.54 -27.76 -18.63
N ASP A 187 -1.32 -26.69 -18.72
CA ASP A 187 -0.96 -25.40 -18.12
C ASP A 187 -0.79 -25.53 -16.61
N ARG A 188 -0.04 -24.59 -16.07
CA ARG A 188 0.16 -24.47 -14.62
C ARG A 188 -0.58 -23.28 -14.07
N LEU A 189 -1.29 -23.50 -12.98
CA LEU A 189 -1.94 -22.49 -12.18
C LEU A 189 -1.13 -22.31 -10.91
N VAL A 190 -0.51 -21.17 -10.74
CA VAL A 190 0.25 -20.81 -9.52
C VAL A 190 -0.61 -19.92 -8.66
N PHE A 191 -1.02 -20.42 -7.51
CA PHE A 191 -1.88 -19.70 -6.57
C PHE A 191 -1.05 -18.86 -5.61
N PHE A 192 -1.51 -17.66 -5.35
CA PHE A 192 -0.85 -16.73 -4.44
C PHE A 192 -1.84 -15.81 -3.75
N THR A 193 -1.42 -15.26 -2.62
CA THR A 193 -2.12 -14.15 -1.97
C THR A 193 -1.37 -12.86 -2.21
N ARG A 194 -2.11 -11.76 -2.31
CA ARG A 194 -1.54 -10.41 -2.47
C ARG A 194 -2.03 -9.55 -1.32
N GLU A 195 -1.11 -9.15 -0.46
CA GLU A 195 -1.39 -8.23 0.63
C GLU A 195 -0.73 -6.89 0.37
N THR A 196 -1.50 -5.83 0.61
CA THR A 196 -0.99 -4.47 0.55
C THR A 196 -0.61 -4.04 1.96
N LYS A 197 0.69 -3.94 2.23
CA LYS A 197 1.20 -3.51 3.55
C LYS A 197 1.65 -2.06 3.49
N LYS A 198 1.14 -1.22 4.41
CA LYS A 198 1.71 0.11 4.60
C LYS A 198 3.16 -0.05 5.03
N ARG A 199 4.05 0.69 4.34
CA ARG A 199 5.46 0.76 4.74
C ARG A 199 5.62 1.73 5.90
N THR A 200 6.51 1.39 6.81
CA THR A 200 6.95 2.24 7.93
C THR A 200 8.41 2.60 7.75
N LEU A 201 8.78 3.81 8.19
CA LEU A 201 10.15 4.31 8.19
C LEU A 201 10.92 3.86 9.43
#